data_5ea9a652b504e182240cce65ec2fb6ea
#
_entry.id   5ea9a652b504e182240cce65ec2fb6ea
#
_cell.length_a   1.000
_cell.length_b   1.000
_cell.length_c   1.000
_cell.angle_alpha   90.00
_cell.angle_beta   90.00
_cell.angle_gamma   90.00
#
_symmetry.space_group_name_H-M   'P 1'
#
loop_
_entity.id
_entity.type
_entity.pdbx_description
1 polymer ?
#
loop_
_entity_poly.entity_id
_entity_poly.type
_entity_poly.pdbx_seq_one_letter_code
_entity_poly.pdbx_strand_id
1 'polypeptide(L)'
;MVTAERLFAMNGVEGVTLREIQAEAGQSNSSVITYHFGSQAGLVRALLEFRYRKINARRAELLQEARDRGVSGDPRETVWIIVRPLIESIDAGEMFVPFLARVSANSRTFAEYLADGTVDVLRETVSSQLSAMPERARLGREVQLYNSVLNLLAELARGHQRISEAQLSNYVDGWVGMLTAPLSPATSELMRQE
;
A
#
# COMPACT_ATOMS: atom_id res chain seq x y z
N MET A 1 -16.01 -0.67 -11.09
CA MET A 1 -14.88 -0.65 -10.13
C MET A 1 -14.00 0.58 -10.32
N VAL A 2 -13.52 0.92 -11.51
CA VAL A 2 -12.65 2.12 -11.75
C VAL A 2 -13.30 3.42 -11.26
N THR A 3 -14.59 3.64 -11.56
CA THR A 3 -15.34 4.82 -11.08
C THR A 3 -15.37 4.90 -9.56
N ALA A 4 -15.65 3.78 -8.89
CA ALA A 4 -15.66 3.73 -7.42
C ALA A 4 -14.28 4.03 -6.82
N GLU A 5 -13.22 3.44 -7.37
CA GLU A 5 -11.84 3.69 -6.96
C GLU A 5 -11.50 5.18 -7.04
N ARG A 6 -11.82 5.83 -8.18
CA ARG A 6 -11.58 7.26 -8.37
C ARG A 6 -12.36 8.12 -7.37
N LEU A 7 -13.64 7.85 -7.18
CA LEU A 7 -14.48 8.60 -6.24
C LEU A 7 -13.99 8.44 -4.80
N PHE A 8 -13.67 7.20 -4.38
CA PHE A 8 -13.12 6.95 -3.05
C PHE A 8 -11.73 7.58 -2.85
N ALA A 9 -10.88 7.58 -3.88
CA ALA A 9 -9.58 8.24 -3.83
C ALA A 9 -9.68 9.75 -3.61
N MET A 10 -10.68 10.38 -4.23
CA MET A 10 -10.88 11.84 -4.17
C MET A 10 -11.63 12.28 -2.91
N ASN A 11 -12.71 11.58 -2.55
CA ASN A 11 -13.66 12.03 -1.53
C ASN A 11 -13.63 11.21 -0.23
N GLY A 12 -12.83 10.12 -0.19
CA GLY A 12 -12.87 9.15 0.90
C GLY A 12 -14.02 8.16 0.76
N VAL A 13 -13.95 7.04 1.48
CA VAL A 13 -14.99 6.00 1.43
C VAL A 13 -16.31 6.53 2.01
N GLU A 14 -16.25 7.21 3.15
CA GLU A 14 -17.45 7.72 3.84
C GLU A 14 -18.12 8.89 3.11
N GLY A 15 -17.36 9.62 2.27
CA GLY A 15 -17.84 10.76 1.51
C GLY A 15 -18.54 10.41 0.18
N VAL A 16 -18.71 9.11 -0.13
CA VAL A 16 -19.26 8.66 -1.42
C VAL A 16 -20.35 7.62 -1.20
N THR A 17 -21.49 7.78 -1.82
CA THR A 17 -22.59 6.80 -1.78
C THR A 17 -22.54 5.83 -2.95
N LEU A 18 -23.11 4.63 -2.80
CA LEU A 18 -23.28 3.68 -3.92
C LEU A 18 -24.10 4.29 -5.06
N ARG A 19 -25.06 5.17 -4.75
CA ARG A 19 -25.89 5.85 -5.75
C ARG A 19 -25.07 6.82 -6.61
N GLU A 20 -24.15 7.57 -6.01
CA GLU A 20 -23.24 8.44 -6.75
C GLU A 20 -22.30 7.64 -7.66
N ILE A 21 -21.76 6.51 -7.15
CA ILE A 21 -20.93 5.61 -7.95
C ILE A 21 -21.72 5.07 -9.16
N GLN A 22 -22.98 4.70 -8.97
CA GLN A 22 -23.83 4.20 -10.03
C GLN A 22 -24.10 5.27 -11.10
N ALA A 23 -24.49 6.48 -10.66
CA ALA A 23 -24.75 7.61 -11.55
C ALA A 23 -23.53 7.96 -12.40
N GLU A 24 -22.37 8.06 -11.76
CA GLU A 24 -21.11 8.39 -12.42
C GLU A 24 -20.58 7.27 -13.34
N ALA A 25 -20.93 6.01 -13.04
CA ALA A 25 -20.62 4.85 -13.89
C ALA A 25 -21.59 4.68 -15.06
N GLY A 26 -22.59 5.55 -15.22
CA GLY A 26 -23.61 5.46 -16.28
C GLY A 26 -24.53 4.25 -16.14
N GLN A 27 -24.66 3.69 -14.94
CA GLN A 27 -25.47 2.51 -14.67
C GLN A 27 -26.90 2.94 -14.31
N SER A 28 -27.85 2.66 -15.20
CA SER A 28 -29.28 2.98 -14.99
C SER A 28 -29.96 2.06 -13.96
N ASN A 29 -29.42 0.86 -13.72
CA ASN A 29 -29.99 -0.09 -12.77
C ASN A 29 -29.37 0.06 -11.39
N SER A 30 -30.12 0.64 -10.46
CA SER A 30 -29.66 0.91 -9.08
C SER A 30 -29.36 -0.35 -8.26
N SER A 31 -29.83 -1.52 -8.67
CA SER A 31 -29.63 -2.77 -7.93
C SER A 31 -28.33 -3.50 -8.26
N VAL A 32 -27.65 -3.15 -9.36
CA VAL A 32 -26.47 -3.90 -9.86
C VAL A 32 -25.32 -3.91 -8.85
N ILE A 33 -24.96 -2.75 -8.30
CA ILE A 33 -23.84 -2.69 -7.32
C ILE A 33 -24.21 -3.43 -6.04
N THR A 34 -25.43 -3.22 -5.54
CA THR A 34 -25.90 -3.91 -4.34
C THR A 34 -26.01 -5.42 -4.55
N TYR A 35 -26.42 -5.86 -5.74
CA TYR A 35 -26.48 -7.29 -6.08
C TYR A 35 -25.09 -7.93 -6.08
N HIS A 36 -24.08 -7.27 -6.69
CA HIS A 36 -22.73 -7.85 -6.81
C HIS A 36 -21.87 -7.70 -5.56
N PHE A 37 -21.99 -6.59 -4.84
CA PHE A 37 -21.07 -6.25 -3.74
C PHE A 37 -21.79 -6.22 -2.37
N GLY A 38 -23.10 -6.30 -2.34
CA GLY A 38 -23.93 -6.27 -1.13
C GLY A 38 -23.97 -4.90 -0.44
N SER A 39 -22.81 -4.30 -0.20
CA SER A 39 -22.65 -3.04 0.53
C SER A 39 -21.47 -2.22 -0.01
N GLN A 40 -21.34 -0.99 0.46
CA GLN A 40 -20.15 -0.17 0.20
C GLN A 40 -18.89 -0.82 0.74
N ALA A 41 -18.94 -1.40 1.95
CA ALA A 41 -17.83 -2.15 2.50
C ALA A 41 -17.46 -3.37 1.63
N GLY A 42 -18.44 -4.07 1.08
CA GLY A 42 -18.22 -5.16 0.13
C GLY A 42 -17.56 -4.68 -1.17
N LEU A 43 -17.95 -3.52 -1.68
CA LEU A 43 -17.30 -2.91 -2.85
C LEU A 43 -15.86 -2.50 -2.56
N VAL A 44 -15.58 -1.90 -1.40
CA VAL A 44 -14.21 -1.55 -0.98
C VAL A 44 -13.33 -2.81 -0.88
N ARG A 45 -13.85 -3.87 -0.25
CA ARG A 45 -13.14 -5.16 -0.14
C ARG A 45 -12.83 -5.75 -1.51
N ALA A 46 -13.80 -5.78 -2.41
CA ALA A 46 -13.62 -6.29 -3.77
C ALA A 46 -12.60 -5.46 -4.58
N LEU A 47 -12.57 -4.13 -4.41
CA LEU A 47 -11.57 -3.25 -5.01
C LEU A 47 -10.17 -3.56 -4.50
N LEU A 48 -9.99 -3.65 -3.18
CA LEU A 48 -8.71 -3.99 -2.57
C LEU A 48 -8.21 -5.35 -3.07
N GLU A 49 -9.07 -6.37 -3.03
CA GLU A 49 -8.74 -7.73 -3.49
C GLU A 49 -8.29 -7.75 -4.96
N PHE A 50 -9.05 -7.08 -5.83
CA PHE A 50 -8.73 -6.97 -7.25
C PHE A 50 -7.36 -6.32 -7.48
N ARG A 51 -7.08 -5.21 -6.81
CA ARG A 51 -5.83 -4.46 -6.97
C ARG A 51 -4.64 -5.15 -6.33
N TYR A 52 -4.80 -5.67 -5.11
CA TYR A 52 -3.72 -6.40 -4.44
C TYR A 52 -3.29 -7.66 -5.18
N ARG A 53 -4.21 -8.35 -5.86
CA ARG A 53 -3.85 -9.50 -6.68
C ARG A 53 -2.82 -9.12 -7.76
N LYS A 54 -3.04 -8.00 -8.47
CA LYS A 54 -2.11 -7.47 -9.48
C LYS A 54 -0.78 -7.03 -8.85
N ILE A 55 -0.86 -6.24 -7.78
CA ILE A 55 0.31 -5.71 -7.07
C ILE A 55 1.17 -6.86 -6.49
N ASN A 56 0.55 -7.86 -5.86
CA ASN A 56 1.27 -8.98 -5.27
C ASN A 56 1.87 -9.92 -6.33
N ALA A 57 1.20 -10.12 -7.46
CA ALA A 57 1.80 -10.85 -8.58
C ALA A 57 3.09 -10.16 -9.05
N ARG A 58 3.04 -8.83 -9.23
CA ARG A 58 4.24 -8.06 -9.63
C ARG A 58 5.34 -8.08 -8.57
N ARG A 59 4.99 -8.02 -7.28
CA ARG A 59 5.95 -8.17 -6.17
C ARG A 59 6.63 -9.55 -6.18
N ALA A 60 5.88 -10.60 -6.43
CA ALA A 60 6.43 -11.96 -6.51
C ALA A 60 7.44 -12.09 -7.67
N GLU A 61 7.15 -11.50 -8.83
CA GLU A 61 8.08 -11.44 -9.97
C GLU A 61 9.37 -10.70 -9.58
N LEU A 62 9.26 -9.49 -9.02
CA LEU A 62 10.39 -8.69 -8.57
C LEU A 62 11.24 -9.39 -7.50
N LEU A 63 10.59 -10.09 -6.56
CA LEU A 63 11.29 -10.88 -5.56
C LEU A 63 12.05 -12.05 -6.19
N GLN A 64 11.48 -12.72 -7.19
CA GLN A 64 12.15 -13.78 -7.91
C GLN A 64 13.34 -13.22 -8.72
N GLU A 65 13.17 -12.11 -9.43
CA GLU A 65 14.24 -11.40 -10.12
C GLU A 65 15.40 -11.02 -9.18
N ALA A 66 15.09 -10.55 -7.96
CA ALA A 66 16.08 -10.21 -6.94
C ALA A 66 16.82 -11.46 -6.42
N ARG A 67 16.13 -12.60 -6.26
CA ARG A 67 16.74 -13.89 -5.90
C ARG A 67 17.70 -14.37 -6.97
N ASP A 68 17.29 -14.32 -8.24
CA ASP A 68 18.09 -14.75 -9.38
C ASP A 68 19.39 -13.93 -9.54
N ARG A 69 19.33 -12.63 -9.15
CA ARG A 69 20.50 -11.74 -9.10
C ARG A 69 21.32 -11.87 -7.81
N GLY A 70 20.86 -12.64 -6.82
CA GLY A 70 21.53 -12.79 -5.52
C GLY A 70 21.46 -11.56 -4.61
N VAL A 71 20.48 -10.66 -4.82
CA VAL A 71 20.33 -9.40 -4.07
C VAL A 71 19.04 -9.33 -3.24
N SER A 72 18.36 -10.45 -3.05
CA SER A 72 17.09 -10.50 -2.28
C SER A 72 17.23 -10.09 -0.81
N GLY A 73 18.45 -10.07 -0.26
CA GLY A 73 18.77 -9.59 1.09
C GLY A 73 19.14 -8.11 1.15
N ASP A 74 19.18 -7.40 0.03
CA ASP A 74 19.50 -5.98 0.00
C ASP A 74 18.28 -5.15 0.43
N PRO A 75 18.39 -4.29 1.47
CA PRO A 75 17.31 -3.41 1.91
C PRO A 75 16.78 -2.49 0.80
N ARG A 76 17.64 -2.07 -0.13
CA ARG A 76 17.25 -1.23 -1.26
C ARG A 76 16.34 -2.00 -2.24
N GLU A 77 16.68 -3.24 -2.55
CA GLU A 77 15.83 -4.11 -3.36
C GLU A 77 14.49 -4.38 -2.66
N THR A 78 14.50 -4.58 -1.35
CA THR A 78 13.26 -4.73 -0.56
C THR A 78 12.35 -3.51 -0.72
N VAL A 79 12.89 -2.30 -0.59
CA VAL A 79 12.11 -1.07 -0.79
C VAL A 79 11.61 -0.97 -2.24
N TRP A 80 12.41 -1.32 -3.24
CA TRP A 80 11.98 -1.33 -4.66
C TRP A 80 10.86 -2.33 -4.92
N ILE A 81 10.89 -3.52 -4.32
CA ILE A 81 9.80 -4.51 -4.43
C ILE A 81 8.48 -3.96 -3.86
N ILE A 82 8.54 -3.11 -2.82
CA ILE A 82 7.38 -2.44 -2.26
C ILE A 82 6.85 -1.36 -3.21
N VAL A 83 7.73 -0.50 -3.69
CA VAL A 83 7.41 0.79 -4.34
C VAL A 83 7.08 0.63 -5.82
N ARG A 84 7.85 -0.19 -6.55
CA ARG A 84 7.75 -0.30 -8.01
C ARG A 84 6.34 -0.64 -8.52
N PRO A 85 5.61 -1.63 -7.98
CA PRO A 85 4.26 -1.92 -8.43
C PRO A 85 3.27 -0.78 -8.19
N LEU A 86 3.51 0.04 -7.15
CA LEU A 86 2.68 1.22 -6.86
C LEU A 86 2.95 2.34 -7.86
N ILE A 87 4.21 2.57 -8.23
CA ILE A 87 4.59 3.52 -9.29
C ILE A 87 4.03 3.07 -10.63
N GLU A 88 4.17 1.80 -11.00
CA GLU A 88 3.59 1.23 -12.23
C GLU A 88 2.06 1.45 -12.29
N SER A 89 1.36 1.34 -11.16
CA SER A 89 -0.08 1.63 -11.05
C SER A 89 -0.38 3.13 -11.27
N ILE A 90 0.42 4.02 -10.70
CA ILE A 90 0.29 5.48 -10.89
C ILE A 90 0.55 5.85 -12.35
N ASP A 91 1.61 5.33 -12.96
CA ASP A 91 1.98 5.61 -14.36
C ASP A 91 0.92 5.08 -15.35
N ALA A 92 0.22 4.02 -14.98
CA ALA A 92 -0.95 3.52 -15.71
C ALA A 92 -2.21 4.39 -15.53
N GLY A 93 -2.15 5.48 -14.78
CA GLY A 93 -3.27 6.39 -14.50
C GLY A 93 -4.31 5.80 -13.54
N GLU A 94 -3.96 4.75 -12.79
CA GLU A 94 -4.86 4.13 -11.82
C GLU A 94 -4.91 4.98 -10.53
N MET A 95 -6.10 5.08 -9.94
CA MET A 95 -6.31 5.81 -8.67
C MET A 95 -6.16 4.91 -7.44
N PHE A 96 -5.56 3.74 -7.61
CA PHE A 96 -5.42 2.76 -6.52
C PHE A 96 -4.57 3.28 -5.36
N VAL A 97 -3.42 3.89 -5.62
CA VAL A 97 -2.53 4.38 -4.55
C VAL A 97 -3.19 5.50 -3.73
N PRO A 98 -3.81 6.54 -4.31
CA PRO A 98 -4.61 7.51 -3.57
C PRO A 98 -5.79 6.88 -2.80
N PHE A 99 -6.49 5.91 -3.39
CA PHE A 99 -7.56 5.17 -2.74
C PHE A 99 -7.03 4.38 -1.52
N LEU A 100 -5.96 3.63 -1.72
CA LEU A 100 -5.33 2.84 -0.66
C LEU A 100 -4.88 3.71 0.52
N ALA A 101 -4.27 4.86 0.25
CA ALA A 101 -3.87 5.82 1.29
C ALA A 101 -5.07 6.34 2.11
N ARG A 102 -6.22 6.55 1.46
CA ARG A 102 -7.45 6.96 2.16
C ARG A 102 -8.00 5.85 3.06
N VAL A 103 -8.04 4.63 2.56
CA VAL A 103 -8.59 3.49 3.32
C VAL A 103 -7.66 3.09 4.46
N SER A 104 -6.34 3.12 4.24
CA SER A 104 -5.34 2.74 5.25
C SER A 104 -5.14 3.77 6.36
N ALA A 105 -5.61 5.00 6.20
CA ALA A 105 -5.54 6.04 7.23
C ALA A 105 -6.26 5.64 8.54
N ASN A 106 -7.26 4.77 8.47
CA ASN A 106 -7.88 4.12 9.62
C ASN A 106 -7.45 2.64 9.66
N SER A 107 -6.43 2.34 10.44
CA SER A 107 -5.83 1.00 10.51
C SER A 107 -6.80 -0.11 10.96
N ARG A 108 -7.76 0.20 11.84
CA ARG A 108 -8.78 -0.77 12.26
C ARG A 108 -9.71 -1.10 11.11
N THR A 109 -10.30 -0.09 10.49
CA THR A 109 -11.20 -0.25 9.34
C THR A 109 -10.48 -0.90 8.16
N PHE A 110 -9.21 -0.55 7.95
CA PHE A 110 -8.41 -1.16 6.89
C PHE A 110 -8.22 -2.66 7.09
N ALA A 111 -7.91 -3.09 8.32
CA ALA A 111 -7.77 -4.52 8.64
C ALA A 111 -9.07 -5.32 8.38
N GLU A 112 -10.24 -4.71 8.60
CA GLU A 112 -11.54 -5.33 8.32
C GLU A 112 -11.82 -5.53 6.82
N TYR A 113 -11.17 -4.74 5.97
CA TYR A 113 -11.32 -4.84 4.51
C TYR A 113 -10.34 -5.83 3.88
N LEU A 114 -9.22 -6.12 4.53
CA LEU A 114 -8.23 -7.05 3.99
C LEU A 114 -8.68 -8.50 4.21
N ALA A 115 -8.61 -9.29 3.14
CA ALA A 115 -8.68 -10.74 3.27
C ALA A 115 -7.37 -11.28 3.87
N ASP A 116 -7.45 -12.39 4.58
CA ASP A 116 -6.27 -13.09 5.09
C ASP A 116 -5.28 -13.38 3.95
N GLY A 117 -4.00 -13.18 4.21
CA GLY A 117 -2.94 -13.41 3.24
C GLY A 117 -2.68 -12.27 2.23
N THR A 118 -3.57 -11.25 2.15
CA THR A 118 -3.45 -10.17 1.15
C THR A 118 -2.13 -9.38 1.25
N VAL A 119 -1.57 -9.25 2.44
CA VAL A 119 -0.33 -8.48 2.69
C VAL A 119 0.85 -9.36 3.13
N ASP A 120 0.69 -10.68 3.18
CA ASP A 120 1.70 -11.59 3.75
C ASP A 120 3.03 -11.52 3.02
N VAL A 121 3.03 -11.58 1.68
CA VAL A 121 4.27 -11.49 0.87
C VAL A 121 5.05 -10.23 1.21
N LEU A 122 4.35 -9.11 1.39
CA LEU A 122 4.95 -7.83 1.72
C LEU A 122 5.52 -7.84 3.14
N ARG A 123 4.74 -8.35 4.10
CA ARG A 123 5.16 -8.47 5.50
C ARG A 123 6.38 -9.38 5.63
N GLU A 124 6.40 -10.54 5.00
CA GLU A 124 7.54 -11.46 5.02
C GLU A 124 8.80 -10.81 4.47
N THR A 125 8.67 -10.10 3.33
CA THR A 125 9.80 -9.42 2.69
C THR A 125 10.42 -8.36 3.61
N VAL A 126 9.60 -7.53 4.28
CA VAL A 126 10.09 -6.49 5.21
C VAL A 126 10.57 -7.10 6.53
N SER A 127 9.83 -8.03 7.11
CA SER A 127 10.19 -8.68 8.38
C SER A 127 11.54 -9.37 8.32
N SER A 128 11.91 -9.96 7.19
CA SER A 128 13.23 -10.59 7.03
C SER A 128 14.38 -9.61 7.22
N GLN A 129 14.22 -8.37 6.76
CA GLN A 129 15.21 -7.29 6.89
C GLN A 129 15.33 -6.78 8.33
N LEU A 130 14.28 -6.91 9.12
CA LEU A 130 14.16 -6.39 10.48
C LEU A 130 14.32 -7.49 11.54
N SER A 131 14.75 -8.69 11.18
CA SER A 131 14.79 -9.87 12.06
C SER A 131 15.64 -9.69 13.31
N ALA A 132 16.66 -8.82 13.26
CA ALA A 132 17.52 -8.49 14.40
C ALA A 132 16.86 -7.50 15.40
N MET A 133 15.71 -6.91 15.07
CA MET A 133 15.02 -5.96 15.94
C MET A 133 14.00 -6.69 16.84
N PRO A 134 13.73 -6.17 18.05
CA PRO A 134 12.59 -6.60 18.86
C PRO A 134 11.28 -6.47 18.04
N GLU A 135 10.35 -7.42 18.22
CA GLU A 135 9.12 -7.49 17.43
C GLU A 135 8.33 -6.18 17.41
N ARG A 136 8.22 -5.52 18.55
CA ARG A 136 7.48 -4.26 18.69
C ARG A 136 8.12 -3.11 17.89
N ALA A 137 9.46 -3.04 17.87
CA ALA A 137 10.19 -2.08 17.05
C ALA A 137 10.01 -2.37 15.55
N ARG A 138 10.07 -3.65 15.18
CA ARG A 138 9.85 -4.13 13.82
C ARG A 138 8.48 -3.73 13.29
N LEU A 139 7.40 -4.06 14.03
CA LEU A 139 6.04 -3.69 13.65
C LEU A 139 5.87 -2.17 13.49
N GLY A 140 6.46 -1.38 14.41
CA GLY A 140 6.47 0.07 14.31
C GLY A 140 7.17 0.59 13.04
N ARG A 141 8.32 -0.02 12.68
CA ARG A 141 9.05 0.32 11.44
C ARG A 141 8.29 -0.04 10.18
N GLU A 142 7.65 -1.20 10.15
CA GLU A 142 6.79 -1.61 9.04
C GLU A 142 5.68 -0.59 8.81
N VAL A 143 4.97 -0.21 9.86
CA VAL A 143 3.90 0.80 9.79
C VAL A 143 4.43 2.16 9.32
N GLN A 144 5.56 2.62 9.84
CA GLN A 144 6.18 3.88 9.44
C GLN A 144 6.56 3.86 7.94
N LEU A 145 7.19 2.77 7.49
CA LEU A 145 7.58 2.62 6.08
C LEU A 145 6.37 2.68 5.17
N TYR A 146 5.34 1.86 5.43
CA TYR A 146 4.15 1.82 4.59
C TYR A 146 3.40 3.15 4.55
N ASN A 147 3.22 3.78 5.70
CA ASN A 147 2.56 5.09 5.77
C ASN A 147 3.36 6.15 5.01
N SER A 148 4.68 6.18 5.13
CA SER A 148 5.53 7.11 4.40
C SER A 148 5.43 6.90 2.89
N VAL A 149 5.57 5.66 2.43
CA VAL A 149 5.46 5.30 0.99
C VAL A 149 4.08 5.68 0.45
N LEU A 150 3.01 5.20 1.09
CA LEU A 150 1.65 5.39 0.59
C LEU A 150 1.24 6.86 0.55
N ASN A 151 1.51 7.63 1.62
CA ASN A 151 1.09 9.02 1.67
C ASN A 151 1.85 9.88 0.66
N LEU A 152 3.18 9.68 0.54
CA LEU A 152 3.98 10.42 -0.43
C LEU A 152 3.53 10.11 -1.87
N LEU A 153 3.41 8.84 -2.23
CA LEU A 153 3.01 8.44 -3.57
C LEU A 153 1.57 8.86 -3.90
N ALA A 154 0.66 8.79 -2.92
CA ALA A 154 -0.71 9.26 -3.10
C ALA A 154 -0.79 10.77 -3.33
N GLU A 155 0.03 11.56 -2.65
CA GLU A 155 0.11 13.01 -2.84
C GLU A 155 0.60 13.36 -4.26
N LEU A 156 1.67 12.71 -4.69
CA LEU A 156 2.23 12.88 -6.03
C LEU A 156 1.23 12.48 -7.13
N ALA A 157 0.52 11.36 -6.94
CA ALA A 157 -0.50 10.90 -7.87
C ALA A 157 -1.69 11.88 -7.97
N ARG A 158 -2.16 12.40 -6.83
CA ARG A 158 -3.25 13.42 -6.82
C ARG A 158 -2.84 14.72 -7.48
N GLY A 159 -1.59 15.13 -7.32
CA GLY A 159 -1.03 16.34 -7.94
C GLY A 159 -0.66 16.17 -9.41
N HIS A 160 -0.88 15.00 -10.00
CA HIS A 160 -0.40 14.65 -11.36
C HIS A 160 1.08 14.99 -11.58
N GLN A 161 1.87 14.92 -10.53
CA GLN A 161 3.29 15.22 -10.58
C GLN A 161 4.06 14.00 -11.07
N ARG A 162 4.82 14.18 -12.16
CA ARG A 162 5.78 13.16 -12.59
C ARG A 162 7.01 13.24 -11.70
N ILE A 163 7.34 12.11 -11.10
CA ILE A 163 8.56 11.95 -10.30
C ILE A 163 9.70 11.62 -11.26
N SER A 164 10.81 12.38 -11.20
CA SER A 164 12.03 12.00 -11.92
C SER A 164 12.65 10.74 -11.27
N GLU A 165 13.39 9.97 -12.06
CA GLU A 165 14.12 8.80 -11.53
C GLU A 165 15.06 9.17 -10.38
N ALA A 166 15.75 10.32 -10.48
CA ALA A 166 16.62 10.81 -9.42
C ALA A 166 15.86 11.12 -8.13
N GLN A 167 14.69 11.75 -8.24
CA GLN A 167 13.85 12.06 -7.08
C GLN A 167 13.29 10.80 -6.45
N LEU A 168 12.82 9.85 -7.26
CA LEU A 168 12.33 8.56 -6.76
C LEU A 168 13.46 7.79 -6.08
N SER A 169 14.66 7.75 -6.68
CA SER A 169 15.85 7.14 -6.07
C SER A 169 16.19 7.75 -4.71
N ASN A 170 16.11 9.08 -4.57
CA ASN A 170 16.32 9.78 -3.29
C ASN A 170 15.25 9.41 -2.24
N TYR A 171 13.99 9.24 -2.64
CA TYR A 171 12.96 8.76 -1.71
C TYR A 171 13.23 7.33 -1.26
N VAL A 172 13.66 6.46 -2.18
CA VAL A 172 14.06 5.09 -1.86
C VAL A 172 15.21 5.07 -0.84
N ASP A 173 16.22 5.94 -1.01
CA ASP A 173 17.33 6.07 -0.03
C ASP A 173 16.81 6.45 1.36
N GLY A 174 15.86 7.39 1.44
CA GLY A 174 15.20 7.76 2.70
C GLY A 174 14.44 6.60 3.35
N TRP A 175 13.69 5.82 2.56
CA TRP A 175 12.96 4.65 3.04
C TRP A 175 13.89 3.51 3.45
N VAL A 176 15.01 3.31 2.75
CA VAL A 176 16.08 2.38 3.18
C VAL A 176 16.66 2.82 4.52
N GLY A 177 16.96 4.11 4.69
CA GLY A 177 17.40 4.65 5.97
C GLY A 177 16.39 4.40 7.09
N MET A 178 15.09 4.58 6.83
CA MET A 178 14.01 4.28 7.77
C MET A 178 13.98 2.79 8.14
N LEU A 179 14.19 1.90 7.16
CA LEU A 179 14.19 0.45 7.36
C LEU A 179 15.42 -0.01 8.17
N THR A 180 16.59 0.54 7.88
CA THR A 180 17.88 0.04 8.39
C THR A 180 18.44 0.78 9.60
N ALA A 181 17.90 1.96 9.95
CA ALA A 181 18.39 2.75 11.07
C ALA A 181 18.42 1.94 12.37
N PRO A 182 19.55 1.90 13.11
CA PRO A 182 19.62 1.17 14.37
C PRO A 182 18.70 1.80 15.43
N LEU A 183 18.31 0.99 16.41
CA LEU A 183 17.68 1.52 17.61
C LEU A 183 18.72 2.28 18.43
N SER A 184 18.33 3.47 18.95
CA SER A 184 19.18 4.18 19.89
C SER A 184 19.33 3.39 21.21
N PRO A 185 20.43 3.60 21.98
CA PRO A 185 20.56 2.98 23.30
C PRO A 185 19.36 3.26 24.22
N ALA A 186 18.84 4.49 24.19
CA ALA A 186 17.66 4.87 24.98
C ALA A 186 16.42 4.08 24.57
N THR A 187 16.14 3.96 23.26
CA THR A 187 15.01 3.17 22.78
C THR A 187 15.17 1.68 23.13
N SER A 188 16.38 1.15 22.97
CA SER A 188 16.66 -0.25 23.29
C SER A 188 16.47 -0.56 24.78
N GLU A 189 16.81 0.39 25.67
CA GLU A 189 16.58 0.25 27.10
C GLU A 189 15.09 0.27 27.45
N LEU A 190 14.34 1.23 26.90
CA LEU A 190 12.90 1.33 27.14
C LEU A 190 12.14 0.06 26.67
N MET A 191 12.53 -0.50 25.53
CA MET A 191 11.90 -1.72 25.00
C MET A 191 12.23 -2.99 25.79
N ARG A 192 13.30 -2.98 26.61
CA ARG A 192 13.61 -4.10 27.52
C ARG A 192 12.79 -4.07 28.80
N GLN A 193 12.24 -2.90 29.16
CA GLN A 193 11.45 -2.70 30.38
C GLN A 193 9.96 -2.97 30.19
N GLU A 194 9.49 -3.08 28.96
CA GLU A 194 8.10 -3.39 28.57
C GLU A 194 7.87 -4.90 28.33
#